data_ca90066916b5229bee97a026b650647d
#
_entry.id   ca90066916b5229bee97a026b650647d
#
_cell.length_a   1.000
_cell.length_b   1.000
_cell.length_c   1.000
_cell.angle_alpha   90.00
_cell.angle_beta   90.00
_cell.angle_gamma   90.00
#
_symmetry.space_group_name_H-M   'P 1'
#
loop_
_entity.id
_entity.type
_entity.pdbx_description
1 polymer ?
#
loop_
_entity_poly.entity_id
_entity_poly.type
_entity_poly.pdbx_seq_one_letter_code
_entity_poly.pdbx_strand_id
1 'polypeptide(L)'
;DRNDNIWLANGNGGMTRVNLLTGKRQNYRHDLKKEHNIGRFKVLHIFENHLGELFFSTAGSGLFKYEPETDSFFRFAMEDNLLMSNYCYYVAESPSHELFVLHNRGISCLNSEKKELTYTYVIPYMSFGQGSCIYFTQSGELFLGGTNGLVSLPGIQNLPTSNDHQFYFDQLIINNKVIQPGDESHILSQTMPYTESIKLAHNQNSLILEVATSNYTQNKYKYEYQLEGFDRTWLPLHSPKIVYTNLDPGHYKLTVREKNDSQTICGERSLHIYIRPPFYANLYAYLLYILILCLVLYAIIRFNTRQAKLKASLEFEKKEKE
;
A
#
# COMPACT_ATOMS: atom_id res chain seq x y z
N ASP A 1 -10.47 24.44 -32.96
CA ASP A 1 -11.61 24.19 -32.08
C ASP A 1 -12.92 24.56 -32.79
N ARG A 2 -14.03 24.17 -32.20
CA ARG A 2 -15.40 24.43 -32.72
C ARG A 2 -15.75 25.93 -32.79
N ASN A 3 -14.96 26.79 -32.17
CA ASN A 3 -15.15 28.25 -32.15
C ASN A 3 -14.21 28.96 -33.16
N ASP A 4 -13.78 28.28 -34.20
CA ASP A 4 -12.89 28.78 -35.24
C ASP A 4 -11.56 29.36 -34.70
N ASN A 5 -11.03 28.81 -33.59
CA ASN A 5 -9.71 29.17 -33.11
C ASN A 5 -8.69 28.07 -33.42
N ILE A 6 -7.50 28.48 -33.83
CA ILE A 6 -6.31 27.65 -33.84
C ILE A 6 -5.54 27.87 -32.55
N TRP A 7 -5.18 26.77 -31.88
CA TRP A 7 -4.36 26.78 -30.71
C TRP A 7 -2.97 26.27 -31.03
N LEU A 8 -1.97 27.09 -30.75
CA LEU A 8 -0.58 26.82 -31.08
C LEU A 8 0.23 26.67 -29.78
N ALA A 9 0.76 25.46 -29.55
CA ALA A 9 1.70 25.22 -28.45
C ALA A 9 3.09 25.78 -28.80
N ASN A 10 3.64 26.61 -27.92
CA ASN A 10 4.96 27.19 -28.11
C ASN A 10 6.07 26.28 -27.51
N GLY A 11 7.13 26.02 -28.24
CA GLY A 11 8.20 25.11 -27.83
C GLY A 11 8.92 25.51 -26.53
N ASN A 12 8.95 26.81 -26.22
CA ASN A 12 9.56 27.38 -24.99
C ASN A 12 8.53 27.63 -23.86
N GLY A 13 7.34 27.05 -23.98
CA GLY A 13 6.23 27.24 -23.03
C GLY A 13 5.20 28.28 -23.48
N GLY A 14 4.00 28.14 -22.93
CA GLY A 14 2.85 28.95 -23.28
C GLY A 14 2.16 28.53 -24.59
N MET A 15 1.14 29.28 -24.92
CA MET A 15 0.29 29.05 -26.10
C MET A 15 -0.11 30.34 -26.79
N THR A 16 -0.52 30.22 -28.02
CA THR A 16 -1.15 31.30 -28.78
C THR A 16 -2.48 30.80 -29.38
N ARG A 17 -3.56 31.52 -29.11
CA ARG A 17 -4.86 31.32 -29.74
C ARG A 17 -5.00 32.35 -30.90
N VAL A 18 -5.40 31.86 -32.06
CA VAL A 18 -5.69 32.71 -33.21
C VAL A 18 -7.11 32.40 -33.66
N ASN A 19 -7.98 33.39 -33.63
CA ASN A 19 -9.33 33.23 -34.21
C ASN A 19 -9.26 33.41 -35.72
N LEU A 20 -9.74 32.40 -36.46
CA LEU A 20 -9.65 32.35 -37.92
C LEU A 20 -10.51 33.38 -38.63
N LEU A 21 -11.66 33.74 -38.04
CA LEU A 21 -12.61 34.66 -38.67
C LEU A 21 -12.16 36.12 -38.51
N THR A 22 -11.61 36.45 -37.35
CA THR A 22 -11.25 37.84 -36.99
C THR A 22 -9.78 38.13 -37.09
N GLY A 23 -8.94 37.10 -37.22
CA GLY A 23 -7.46 37.22 -37.14
C GLY A 23 -6.91 37.63 -35.77
N LYS A 24 -7.78 37.77 -34.76
CA LYS A 24 -7.38 38.18 -33.42
C LYS A 24 -6.48 37.13 -32.78
N ARG A 25 -5.37 37.59 -32.21
CA ARG A 25 -4.38 36.75 -31.54
C ARG A 25 -4.38 37.02 -30.06
N GLN A 26 -4.37 35.95 -29.25
CA GLN A 26 -4.23 35.99 -27.80
C GLN A 26 -3.04 35.11 -27.40
N ASN A 27 -2.10 35.68 -26.66
CA ASN A 27 -0.93 34.95 -26.17
C ASN A 27 -1.08 34.66 -24.70
N TYR A 28 -0.97 33.38 -24.34
CA TYR A 28 -0.93 32.91 -22.97
C TYR A 28 0.52 32.63 -22.59
N ARG A 29 1.20 33.69 -22.09
CA ARG A 29 2.61 33.63 -21.66
C ARG A 29 2.69 33.56 -20.15
N HIS A 30 3.87 33.23 -19.67
CA HIS A 30 4.16 33.21 -18.24
C HIS A 30 3.88 34.58 -17.60
N ASP A 31 2.98 34.59 -16.63
CA ASP A 31 2.66 35.75 -15.81
C ASP A 31 2.87 35.39 -14.34
N LEU A 32 3.86 36.00 -13.68
CA LEU A 32 4.17 35.77 -12.26
C LEU A 32 3.03 36.16 -11.31
N LYS A 33 2.08 36.96 -11.79
CA LYS A 33 0.93 37.44 -10.98
C LYS A 33 -0.27 36.51 -11.03
N LYS A 34 -0.27 35.51 -11.91
CA LYS A 34 -1.37 34.55 -12.06
C LYS A 34 -0.92 33.17 -11.56
N GLU A 35 -1.50 32.74 -10.48
CA GLU A 35 -1.46 31.36 -10.02
C GLU A 35 -2.07 30.45 -11.10
N HIS A 36 -1.48 29.27 -11.37
CA HIS A 36 -1.94 28.32 -12.41
C HIS A 36 -1.85 28.80 -13.86
N ASN A 37 -0.82 29.58 -14.18
CA ASN A 37 -0.63 30.07 -15.53
C ASN A 37 0.03 29.01 -16.44
N ILE A 38 -0.69 28.56 -17.46
CA ILE A 38 -0.20 27.60 -18.46
C ILE A 38 1.04 28.11 -19.23
N GLY A 39 1.23 29.41 -19.28
CA GLY A 39 2.32 30.05 -20.04
C GLY A 39 3.74 29.68 -19.64
N ARG A 40 3.96 29.09 -18.46
CA ARG A 40 5.26 28.63 -17.97
C ARG A 40 5.66 27.26 -18.51
N PHE A 41 4.70 26.44 -18.96
CA PHE A 41 4.91 25.02 -19.20
C PHE A 41 4.87 24.70 -20.69
N LYS A 42 5.63 23.67 -21.07
CA LYS A 42 5.58 23.13 -22.42
C LYS A 42 4.31 22.31 -22.57
N VAL A 43 3.42 22.74 -23.46
CA VAL A 43 2.23 21.98 -23.84
C VAL A 43 2.65 20.87 -24.81
N LEU A 44 2.26 19.64 -24.53
CA LEU A 44 2.62 18.44 -25.29
C LEU A 44 1.50 17.96 -26.18
N HIS A 45 0.25 18.09 -25.73
CA HIS A 45 -0.93 17.68 -26.49
C HIS A 45 -2.09 18.63 -26.23
N ILE A 46 -2.88 18.89 -27.27
CA ILE A 46 -4.11 19.70 -27.23
C ILE A 46 -5.25 18.78 -27.67
N PHE A 47 -6.30 18.73 -26.89
CA PHE A 47 -7.44 17.85 -27.12
C PHE A 47 -8.76 18.59 -26.90
N GLU A 48 -9.71 18.42 -27.82
CA GLU A 48 -11.09 18.89 -27.71
C GLU A 48 -12.01 17.67 -27.56
N ASN A 49 -12.78 17.60 -26.44
CA ASN A 49 -13.70 16.50 -26.21
C ASN A 49 -15.02 16.66 -26.99
N HIS A 50 -15.93 15.69 -26.89
CA HIS A 50 -17.24 15.70 -27.58
C HIS A 50 -18.13 16.89 -27.15
N LEU A 51 -17.92 17.48 -25.95
CA LEU A 51 -18.64 18.68 -25.53
C LEU A 51 -18.03 19.99 -26.02
N GLY A 52 -16.88 19.96 -26.70
CA GLY A 52 -16.12 21.14 -27.12
C GLY A 52 -15.23 21.72 -26.04
N GLU A 53 -15.00 21.01 -24.93
CA GLU A 53 -14.07 21.41 -23.91
C GLU A 53 -12.63 21.14 -24.35
N LEU A 54 -11.74 22.11 -24.13
CA LEU A 54 -10.34 22.04 -24.52
C LEU A 54 -9.44 21.69 -23.36
N PHE A 55 -8.59 20.69 -23.57
CA PHE A 55 -7.62 20.19 -22.62
C PHE A 55 -6.19 20.30 -23.17
N PHE A 56 -5.26 20.63 -22.29
CA PHE A 56 -3.85 20.84 -22.62
C PHE A 56 -2.96 20.05 -21.66
N SER A 57 -2.32 19.02 -22.17
CA SER A 57 -1.36 18.25 -21.37
C SER A 57 -0.01 18.97 -21.34
N THR A 58 0.69 18.90 -20.19
CA THR A 58 1.93 19.62 -20.01
C THR A 58 3.07 18.74 -19.47
N ALA A 59 4.30 19.14 -19.77
CA ALA A 59 5.50 18.55 -19.23
C ALA A 59 5.78 19.12 -17.83
N GLY A 60 5.16 18.55 -16.80
CA GLY A 60 5.51 18.84 -15.41
C GLY A 60 4.56 19.76 -14.63
N SER A 61 3.40 20.15 -15.24
CA SER A 61 2.39 20.93 -14.50
C SER A 61 0.98 20.34 -14.55
N GLY A 62 0.84 19.09 -14.94
CA GLY A 62 -0.47 18.43 -15.03
C GLY A 62 -1.24 18.73 -16.31
N LEU A 63 -2.55 18.68 -16.19
CA LEU A 63 -3.50 18.93 -17.25
C LEU A 63 -4.22 20.24 -17.01
N PHE A 64 -4.42 21.02 -18.06
CA PHE A 64 -5.20 22.25 -18.02
C PHE A 64 -6.48 22.11 -18.85
N LYS A 65 -7.59 22.57 -18.33
CA LYS A 65 -8.86 22.75 -19.03
C LYS A 65 -9.07 24.23 -19.28
N TYR A 66 -9.41 24.63 -20.51
CA TYR A 66 -9.74 26.02 -20.83
C TYR A 66 -11.16 26.36 -20.37
N GLU A 67 -11.29 27.49 -19.73
CA GLU A 67 -12.55 28.05 -19.26
C GLU A 67 -12.87 29.29 -20.12
N PRO A 68 -13.76 29.17 -21.16
CA PRO A 68 -13.98 30.24 -22.13
C PRO A 68 -14.64 31.47 -21.55
N GLU A 69 -15.49 31.35 -20.53
CA GLU A 69 -16.22 32.44 -19.91
C GLU A 69 -15.29 33.46 -19.23
N THR A 70 -14.21 32.96 -18.65
CA THR A 70 -13.24 33.79 -17.91
C THR A 70 -11.92 33.99 -18.65
N ASP A 71 -11.77 33.37 -19.84
CA ASP A 71 -10.52 33.29 -20.60
C ASP A 71 -9.34 32.83 -19.74
N SER A 72 -9.58 31.80 -18.91
CA SER A 72 -8.62 31.24 -17.94
C SER A 72 -8.48 29.72 -18.09
N PHE A 73 -7.68 29.13 -17.21
CA PHE A 73 -7.42 27.69 -17.21
C PHE A 73 -7.64 27.12 -15.83
N PHE A 74 -8.41 26.04 -15.74
CA PHE A 74 -8.46 25.20 -14.56
C PHE A 74 -7.35 24.16 -14.66
N ARG A 75 -6.61 23.92 -13.56
CA ARG A 75 -5.50 22.98 -13.51
C ARG A 75 -5.88 21.72 -12.74
N PHE A 76 -5.70 20.57 -13.37
CA PHE A 76 -5.68 19.27 -12.68
C PHE A 76 -4.23 18.93 -12.37
N ALA A 77 -3.92 18.70 -11.08
CA ALA A 77 -2.56 18.49 -10.64
C ALA A 77 -2.48 17.36 -9.59
N MET A 78 -1.26 16.86 -9.40
CA MET A 78 -0.97 15.85 -8.41
C MET A 78 -1.12 16.40 -6.98
N GLU A 79 -0.76 17.66 -6.76
CA GLU A 79 -0.83 18.33 -5.47
C GLU A 79 -2.27 18.44 -4.95
N ASP A 80 -3.23 18.53 -5.88
CA ASP A 80 -4.66 18.62 -5.59
C ASP A 80 -5.34 17.23 -5.55
N ASN A 81 -4.57 16.13 -5.65
CA ASN A 81 -5.04 14.75 -5.78
C ASN A 81 -5.96 14.51 -7.00
N LEU A 82 -5.83 15.34 -8.02
CA LEU A 82 -6.61 15.23 -9.27
C LEU A 82 -5.88 14.44 -10.35
N LEU A 83 -4.58 14.18 -10.19
CA LEU A 83 -3.76 13.37 -11.07
C LEU A 83 -2.73 12.58 -10.27
N MET A 84 -2.25 11.47 -10.83
CA MET A 84 -1.14 10.72 -10.25
C MET A 84 0.24 11.31 -10.57
N SER A 85 0.32 12.16 -11.59
CA SER A 85 1.55 12.82 -12.02
C SER A 85 1.26 14.11 -12.77
N ASN A 86 2.16 15.08 -12.62
CA ASN A 86 2.14 16.33 -13.38
C ASN A 86 2.81 16.23 -14.77
N TYR A 87 3.46 15.11 -15.11
CA TYR A 87 4.02 14.86 -16.43
C TYR A 87 2.95 14.18 -17.32
N CYS A 88 2.08 14.98 -17.91
CA CYS A 88 0.99 14.53 -18.79
C CYS A 88 1.43 14.60 -20.24
N TYR A 89 1.32 13.49 -20.97
CA TYR A 89 1.81 13.39 -22.36
C TYR A 89 0.68 13.45 -23.39
N TYR A 90 -0.46 12.85 -23.07
CA TYR A 90 -1.56 12.73 -24.01
C TYR A 90 -2.90 12.76 -23.30
N VAL A 91 -3.93 13.21 -23.99
CA VAL A 91 -5.33 13.20 -23.52
C VAL A 91 -6.18 12.58 -24.63
N ALA A 92 -7.09 11.71 -24.26
CA ALA A 92 -8.05 11.12 -25.18
C ALA A 92 -9.38 10.89 -24.48
N GLU A 93 -10.43 10.79 -25.25
CA GLU A 93 -11.77 10.44 -24.78
C GLU A 93 -12.12 9.05 -25.27
N SER A 94 -12.71 8.24 -24.39
CA SER A 94 -13.22 6.91 -24.73
C SER A 94 -14.54 7.01 -25.52
N PRO A 95 -15.00 5.92 -26.17
CA PRO A 95 -16.33 5.87 -26.76
C PRO A 95 -17.48 6.07 -25.77
N SER A 96 -17.25 5.84 -24.48
CA SER A 96 -18.18 6.13 -23.37
C SER A 96 -18.08 7.55 -22.83
N HIS A 97 -17.31 8.42 -23.49
CA HIS A 97 -17.10 9.83 -23.11
C HIS A 97 -16.33 10.04 -21.80
N GLU A 98 -15.54 9.07 -21.38
CA GLU A 98 -14.63 9.21 -20.26
C GLU A 98 -13.31 9.83 -20.73
N LEU A 99 -12.79 10.80 -19.96
CA LEU A 99 -11.56 11.52 -20.28
C LEU A 99 -10.34 10.81 -19.66
N PHE A 100 -9.39 10.42 -20.53
CA PHE A 100 -8.17 9.75 -20.13
C PHE A 100 -6.94 10.61 -20.34
N VAL A 101 -6.05 10.61 -19.35
CA VAL A 101 -4.78 11.32 -19.36
C VAL A 101 -3.65 10.33 -19.22
N LEU A 102 -2.75 10.30 -20.21
CA LEU A 102 -1.53 9.51 -20.16
C LEU A 102 -0.43 10.31 -19.48
N HIS A 103 0.18 9.74 -18.48
CA HIS A 103 1.28 10.33 -17.72
C HIS A 103 2.44 9.33 -17.54
N ASN A 104 3.56 9.74 -16.97
CA ASN A 104 4.75 8.90 -16.85
C ASN A 104 4.56 7.64 -15.99
N ARG A 105 3.49 7.54 -15.20
CA ARG A 105 3.16 6.38 -14.36
C ARG A 105 2.06 5.48 -14.91
N GLY A 106 1.39 5.88 -16.02
CA GLY A 106 0.26 5.15 -16.59
C GLY A 106 -0.83 6.08 -17.07
N ILE A 107 -2.08 5.74 -16.85
CA ILE A 107 -3.25 6.52 -17.25
C ILE A 107 -4.12 6.89 -16.06
N SER A 108 -4.71 8.08 -16.10
CA SER A 108 -5.76 8.54 -15.16
C SER A 108 -7.05 8.81 -15.92
N CYS A 109 -8.18 8.39 -15.37
CA CYS A 109 -9.50 8.76 -15.83
C CYS A 109 -10.04 9.92 -14.97
N LEU A 110 -10.53 10.97 -15.63
CA LEU A 110 -11.03 12.17 -15.00
C LEU A 110 -12.51 12.40 -15.30
N ASN A 111 -13.23 12.86 -14.29
CA ASN A 111 -14.52 13.52 -14.48
C ASN A 111 -14.27 15.03 -14.58
N SER A 112 -14.37 15.58 -15.80
CA SER A 112 -14.06 17.00 -16.05
C SER A 112 -15.12 17.96 -15.49
N GLU A 113 -16.37 17.52 -15.37
CA GLU A 113 -17.46 18.33 -14.81
C GLU A 113 -17.33 18.46 -13.29
N LYS A 114 -17.14 17.32 -12.60
CA LYS A 114 -16.98 17.30 -11.14
C LYS A 114 -15.57 17.70 -10.69
N LYS A 115 -14.65 17.86 -11.65
CA LYS A 115 -13.23 18.17 -11.37
C LYS A 115 -12.61 17.18 -10.39
N GLU A 116 -12.81 15.89 -10.63
CA GLU A 116 -12.33 14.80 -9.77
C GLU A 116 -11.61 13.70 -10.55
N LEU A 117 -10.66 13.06 -9.88
CA LEU A 117 -10.01 11.85 -10.37
C LEU A 117 -10.93 10.66 -10.12
N THR A 118 -11.33 9.96 -11.19
CA THR A 118 -12.20 8.78 -11.08
C THR A 118 -11.39 7.54 -10.71
N TYR A 119 -10.35 7.24 -11.47
CA TYR A 119 -9.40 6.16 -11.17
C TYR A 119 -8.08 6.36 -11.91
N THR A 120 -7.06 5.65 -11.48
CA THR A 120 -5.74 5.64 -12.12
C THR A 120 -5.25 4.22 -12.32
N TYR A 121 -4.61 4.01 -13.46
CA TYR A 121 -4.02 2.75 -13.85
C TYR A 121 -2.52 2.87 -14.04
N VAL A 122 -1.75 2.15 -13.24
CA VAL A 122 -0.31 1.97 -13.47
C VAL A 122 -0.13 0.82 -14.46
N ILE A 123 0.56 1.05 -15.55
CA ILE A 123 0.85 0.03 -16.54
C ILE A 123 2.23 -0.55 -16.25
N PRO A 124 2.30 -1.79 -15.71
CA PRO A 124 3.58 -2.42 -15.37
C PRO A 124 4.46 -2.59 -16.62
N TYR A 125 5.77 -2.43 -16.46
CA TYR A 125 6.77 -2.64 -17.51
C TYR A 125 6.68 -1.71 -18.71
N MET A 126 5.75 -0.74 -18.72
CA MET A 126 5.67 0.30 -19.73
C MET A 126 6.28 1.60 -19.25
N SER A 127 7.02 2.23 -20.14
CA SER A 127 7.57 3.57 -19.93
C SER A 127 6.88 4.56 -20.86
N PHE A 128 6.39 5.66 -20.30
CA PHE A 128 5.73 6.72 -21.04
C PHE A 128 6.56 7.99 -20.99
N GLY A 129 6.62 8.66 -22.13
CA GLY A 129 7.38 9.88 -22.31
C GLY A 129 6.79 10.75 -23.43
N GLN A 130 7.52 11.75 -23.85
CA GLN A 130 7.11 12.58 -24.99
C GLN A 130 6.98 11.71 -26.25
N GLY A 131 5.84 11.82 -26.93
CA GLY A 131 5.49 11.00 -28.09
C GLY A 131 4.63 9.77 -27.75
N SER A 132 4.45 9.46 -26.48
CA SER A 132 3.47 8.44 -26.05
C SER A 132 2.05 8.88 -26.36
N CYS A 133 1.17 7.93 -26.69
CA CYS A 133 -0.19 8.21 -27.14
C CYS A 133 -1.21 7.21 -26.60
N ILE A 134 -2.47 7.63 -26.64
CA ILE A 134 -3.66 6.81 -26.35
C ILE A 134 -4.48 6.71 -27.64
N TYR A 135 -5.00 5.53 -27.90
CA TYR A 135 -5.98 5.33 -28.96
C TYR A 135 -7.08 4.37 -28.48
N PHE A 136 -8.33 4.75 -28.68
CA PHE A 136 -9.49 3.90 -28.44
C PHE A 136 -10.08 3.43 -29.76
N THR A 137 -10.35 2.14 -29.88
CA THR A 137 -11.16 1.61 -30.97
C THR A 137 -12.64 1.95 -30.74
N GLN A 138 -13.45 1.83 -31.79
CA GLN A 138 -14.90 1.97 -31.63
C GLN A 138 -15.52 0.92 -30.72
N SER A 139 -14.89 -0.25 -30.57
CA SER A 139 -15.30 -1.31 -29.64
C SER A 139 -14.88 -1.05 -28.19
N GLY A 140 -14.16 0.05 -27.93
CA GLY A 140 -13.69 0.40 -26.59
C GLY A 140 -12.36 -0.23 -26.19
N GLU A 141 -11.68 -0.95 -27.09
CA GLU A 141 -10.34 -1.45 -26.85
C GLU A 141 -9.35 -0.27 -26.77
N LEU A 142 -8.48 -0.30 -25.76
CA LEU A 142 -7.52 0.75 -25.47
C LEU A 142 -6.10 0.33 -25.89
N PHE A 143 -5.48 1.14 -26.74
CA PHE A 143 -4.07 1.02 -27.10
C PHE A 143 -3.26 2.15 -26.47
N LEU A 144 -2.14 1.77 -25.84
CA LEU A 144 -1.19 2.72 -25.25
C LEU A 144 0.17 2.55 -25.89
N GLY A 145 0.61 3.57 -26.58
CA GLY A 145 1.97 3.66 -27.14
C GLY A 145 2.92 4.27 -26.13
N GLY A 146 3.93 3.52 -25.73
CA GLY A 146 5.00 3.97 -24.84
C GLY A 146 6.36 4.04 -25.53
N THR A 147 7.39 4.43 -24.80
CA THR A 147 8.76 4.54 -25.33
C THR A 147 9.42 3.18 -25.57
N ASN A 148 8.92 2.13 -24.93
CA ASN A 148 9.44 0.75 -24.98
C ASN A 148 8.47 -0.26 -25.59
N GLY A 149 7.37 0.19 -26.22
CA GLY A 149 6.44 -0.70 -26.88
C GLY A 149 5.00 -0.20 -26.93
N LEU A 150 4.10 -1.11 -27.27
CA LEU A 150 2.67 -0.94 -27.36
C LEU A 150 1.96 -1.93 -26.44
N VAL A 151 0.97 -1.45 -25.71
CA VAL A 151 0.07 -2.29 -24.91
C VAL A 151 -1.35 -2.15 -25.44
N SER A 152 -2.05 -3.27 -25.60
CA SER A 152 -3.49 -3.35 -25.82
C SER A 152 -4.18 -3.83 -24.55
N LEU A 153 -5.26 -3.16 -24.17
CA LEU A 153 -6.13 -3.53 -23.05
C LEU A 153 -7.55 -3.76 -23.61
N PRO A 154 -8.13 -4.96 -23.40
CA PRO A 154 -9.42 -5.32 -23.98
C PRO A 154 -10.55 -4.62 -23.23
N GLY A 155 -10.76 -3.35 -23.53
CA GLY A 155 -11.82 -2.51 -23.00
C GLY A 155 -11.60 -2.01 -21.58
N ILE A 156 -11.97 -0.77 -21.36
CA ILE A 156 -11.88 -0.09 -20.05
C ILE A 156 -12.77 -0.74 -19.00
N GLN A 157 -13.89 -1.34 -19.42
CA GLN A 157 -14.85 -2.03 -18.55
C GLN A 157 -14.24 -3.27 -17.87
N ASN A 158 -13.15 -3.80 -18.42
CA ASN A 158 -12.41 -4.94 -17.88
C ASN A 158 -11.14 -4.55 -17.12
N LEU A 159 -10.85 -3.25 -17.01
CA LEU A 159 -9.83 -2.81 -16.09
C LEU A 159 -10.37 -3.08 -14.66
N PRO A 160 -9.62 -3.77 -13.79
CA PRO A 160 -10.09 -4.01 -12.43
C PRO A 160 -10.51 -2.68 -11.83
N THR A 161 -11.82 -2.52 -11.66
CA THR A 161 -12.35 -1.37 -10.93
C THR A 161 -11.78 -1.43 -9.52
N SER A 162 -11.61 -0.29 -8.90
CA SER A 162 -11.00 -0.11 -7.58
C SER A 162 -11.58 -0.97 -6.43
N ASN A 163 -12.57 -1.82 -6.72
CA ASN A 163 -13.21 -2.72 -5.77
C ASN A 163 -12.69 -4.16 -5.81
N ASP A 164 -11.89 -4.53 -6.81
CA ASP A 164 -11.39 -5.90 -6.99
C ASP A 164 -9.91 -6.06 -6.63
N HIS A 165 -9.31 -5.05 -6.04
CA HIS A 165 -7.94 -5.17 -5.57
C HIS A 165 -7.92 -6.03 -4.29
N GLN A 166 -7.00 -6.97 -4.29
CA GLN A 166 -6.75 -7.81 -3.15
C GLN A 166 -5.41 -7.41 -2.55
N PHE A 167 -5.36 -7.38 -1.24
CA PHE A 167 -4.10 -7.33 -0.53
C PHE A 167 -3.89 -8.66 0.21
N TYR A 168 -2.65 -9.05 0.37
CA TYR A 168 -2.28 -10.32 0.96
C TYR A 168 -0.93 -10.22 1.66
N PHE A 169 -0.69 -11.13 2.57
CA PHE A 169 0.64 -11.31 3.12
C PHE A 169 1.50 -12.01 2.08
N ASP A 170 2.58 -11.36 1.65
CA ASP A 170 3.44 -11.83 0.57
C ASP A 170 4.60 -12.67 1.10
N GLN A 171 5.30 -12.16 2.11
CA GLN A 171 6.50 -12.78 2.62
C GLN A 171 6.54 -12.79 4.15
N LEU A 172 7.02 -13.89 4.73
CA LEU A 172 7.29 -14.04 6.15
C LEU A 172 8.81 -14.13 6.38
N ILE A 173 9.32 -13.27 7.25
CA ILE A 173 10.73 -13.26 7.65
C ILE A 173 10.79 -13.47 9.17
N ILE A 174 11.53 -14.48 9.61
CA ILE A 174 11.70 -14.80 11.03
C ILE A 174 13.19 -14.76 11.35
N ASN A 175 13.58 -14.01 12.37
CA ASN A 175 14.97 -13.84 12.78
C ASN A 175 15.89 -13.49 11.59
N ASN A 176 15.45 -12.57 10.72
CA ASN A 176 16.13 -12.13 9.49
C ASN A 176 16.30 -13.21 8.42
N LYS A 177 15.60 -14.34 8.50
CA LYS A 177 15.58 -15.39 7.49
C LYS A 177 14.21 -15.43 6.83
N VAL A 178 14.18 -15.37 5.50
CA VAL A 178 12.97 -15.56 4.71
C VAL A 178 12.50 -17.00 4.83
N ILE A 179 11.22 -17.19 5.14
CA ILE A 179 10.60 -18.50 5.30
C ILE A 179 9.85 -18.85 4.02
N GLN A 180 10.11 -20.04 3.50
CA GLN A 180 9.47 -20.57 2.28
C GLN A 180 8.79 -21.90 2.55
N PRO A 181 7.74 -22.25 1.78
CA PRO A 181 7.11 -23.55 1.88
C PRO A 181 8.12 -24.67 1.59
N GLY A 182 8.13 -25.69 2.46
CA GLY A 182 9.03 -26.84 2.30
C GLY A 182 10.47 -26.62 2.75
N ASP A 183 10.80 -25.48 3.36
CA ASP A 183 12.10 -25.24 3.97
C ASP A 183 12.28 -26.07 5.27
N GLU A 184 13.51 -26.10 5.79
CA GLU A 184 13.86 -26.84 7.02
C GLU A 184 13.09 -26.36 8.26
N SER A 185 12.48 -25.16 8.23
CA SER A 185 11.72 -24.62 9.37
C SER A 185 10.38 -25.30 9.56
N HIS A 186 9.82 -25.89 8.50
CA HIS A 186 8.47 -26.48 8.47
C HIS A 186 7.36 -25.57 8.99
N ILE A 187 7.55 -24.23 8.95
CA ILE A 187 6.58 -23.25 9.42
C ILE A 187 5.46 -23.06 8.42
N LEU A 188 5.82 -23.01 7.12
CA LEU A 188 4.86 -22.83 6.03
C LEU A 188 4.64 -24.15 5.28
N SER A 189 3.37 -24.56 5.19
CA SER A 189 2.94 -25.67 4.33
C SER A 189 2.57 -25.22 2.90
N GLN A 190 2.26 -23.93 2.75
CA GLN A 190 1.87 -23.28 1.50
C GLN A 190 2.39 -21.84 1.48
N THR A 191 2.31 -21.16 0.34
CA THR A 191 2.76 -19.75 0.23
C THR A 191 1.95 -18.83 1.11
N MET A 192 2.55 -17.72 1.56
CA MET A 192 1.96 -16.77 2.51
C MET A 192 0.59 -16.24 2.09
N PRO A 193 0.30 -15.92 0.80
CA PRO A 193 -1.03 -15.46 0.39
C PRO A 193 -2.18 -16.43 0.74
N TYR A 194 -1.89 -17.72 0.86
CA TYR A 194 -2.89 -18.76 1.18
C TYR A 194 -2.79 -19.26 2.62
N THR A 195 -1.85 -18.73 3.42
CA THR A 195 -1.64 -19.17 4.79
C THR A 195 -2.54 -18.38 5.75
N GLU A 196 -3.36 -19.08 6.53
CA GLU A 196 -4.26 -18.50 7.53
C GLU A 196 -3.68 -18.56 8.96
N SER A 197 -2.75 -19.47 9.20
CA SER A 197 -2.13 -19.64 10.52
C SER A 197 -0.69 -20.11 10.44
N ILE A 198 0.14 -19.63 11.37
CA ILE A 198 1.53 -20.05 11.54
C ILE A 198 1.80 -20.45 13.00
N LYS A 199 2.70 -21.43 13.17
CA LYS A 199 3.13 -21.90 14.48
C LYS A 199 4.63 -21.69 14.64
N LEU A 200 5.03 -20.92 15.64
CA LEU A 200 6.40 -20.52 15.89
C LEU A 200 6.92 -21.16 17.18
N ALA A 201 8.21 -21.43 17.25
CA ALA A 201 8.89 -21.81 18.46
C ALA A 201 9.14 -20.57 19.34
N HIS A 202 9.36 -20.73 20.64
CA HIS A 202 9.59 -19.64 21.59
C HIS A 202 10.78 -18.73 21.23
N ASN A 203 11.76 -19.22 20.50
CA ASN A 203 12.92 -18.46 20.03
C ASN A 203 12.71 -17.83 18.64
N GLN A 204 11.53 -18.00 18.04
CA GLN A 204 11.11 -17.41 16.77
C GLN A 204 10.12 -16.26 17.00
N ASN A 205 10.46 -15.37 17.92
CA ASN A 205 9.61 -14.32 18.45
C ASN A 205 9.82 -12.95 17.81
N SER A 206 10.67 -12.88 16.79
CA SER A 206 10.90 -11.70 15.97
C SER A 206 10.50 -12.00 14.54
N LEU A 207 9.46 -11.32 14.04
CA LEU A 207 8.88 -11.57 12.74
C LEU A 207 8.67 -10.28 11.96
N ILE A 208 8.85 -10.36 10.66
CA ILE A 208 8.51 -9.33 9.69
C ILE A 208 7.55 -9.96 8.69
N LEU A 209 6.41 -9.31 8.47
CA LEU A 209 5.45 -9.67 7.46
C LEU A 209 5.42 -8.58 6.40
N GLU A 210 5.62 -8.97 5.14
CA GLU A 210 5.45 -8.07 4.01
C GLU A 210 4.02 -8.19 3.48
N VAL A 211 3.38 -7.03 3.29
CA VAL A 211 2.05 -6.91 2.71
C VAL A 211 2.20 -6.46 1.27
N ALA A 212 1.64 -7.21 0.33
CA ALA A 212 1.53 -6.82 -1.06
C ALA A 212 0.08 -6.51 -1.40
N THR A 213 -0.12 -5.58 -2.32
CA THR A 213 -1.44 -5.22 -2.83
C THR A 213 -1.43 -5.20 -4.35
N SER A 214 -2.50 -5.67 -4.95
CA SER A 214 -2.75 -5.47 -6.38
C SER A 214 -3.27 -4.06 -6.69
N ASN A 215 -3.48 -3.24 -5.65
CA ASN A 215 -3.91 -1.86 -5.81
C ASN A 215 -2.74 -0.97 -6.21
N TYR A 216 -2.73 -0.54 -7.45
CA TYR A 216 -1.74 0.38 -8.00
C TYR A 216 -2.15 1.86 -7.88
N THR A 217 -3.33 2.15 -7.31
CA THR A 217 -3.81 3.50 -7.05
C THR A 217 -3.32 3.99 -5.68
N GLN A 218 -2.10 4.49 -5.61
CA GLN A 218 -1.36 4.76 -4.38
C GLN A 218 -2.00 5.74 -3.37
N ASN A 219 -3.05 6.47 -3.71
CA ASN A 219 -3.53 7.58 -2.87
C ASN A 219 -4.97 7.45 -2.33
N LYS A 220 -5.75 6.44 -2.75
CA LYS A 220 -7.16 6.33 -2.31
C LYS A 220 -7.39 5.48 -1.07
N TYR A 221 -6.42 4.65 -0.68
CA TYR A 221 -6.59 3.68 0.39
C TYR A 221 -5.50 3.82 1.44
N LYS A 222 -5.93 3.78 2.68
CA LYS A 222 -5.07 3.78 3.85
C LYS A 222 -5.13 2.41 4.49
N TYR A 223 -3.98 1.83 4.74
CA TYR A 223 -3.88 0.54 5.41
C TYR A 223 -3.61 0.75 6.88
N GLU A 224 -4.28 0.00 7.72
CA GLU A 224 -4.05 -0.07 9.16
C GLU A 224 -3.92 -1.53 9.56
N TYR A 225 -3.14 -1.78 10.59
CA TYR A 225 -2.96 -3.11 11.14
C TYR A 225 -3.04 -3.11 12.65
N GLN A 226 -3.38 -4.27 13.20
CA GLN A 226 -3.41 -4.51 14.64
C GLN A 226 -3.07 -5.96 14.92
N LEU A 227 -2.18 -6.20 15.87
CA LEU A 227 -1.90 -7.51 16.44
C LEU A 227 -2.71 -7.66 17.74
N GLU A 228 -3.85 -8.33 17.68
CA GLU A 228 -4.66 -8.63 18.85
C GLU A 228 -3.83 -9.46 19.84
N GLY A 229 -3.85 -9.06 21.09
CA GLY A 229 -3.01 -9.64 22.16
C GLY A 229 -1.70 -8.88 22.41
N PHE A 230 -1.35 -7.91 21.55
CA PHE A 230 -0.15 -7.08 21.69
C PHE A 230 -0.46 -5.58 21.54
N ASP A 231 -1.09 -5.18 20.44
CA ASP A 231 -1.42 -3.78 20.15
C ASP A 231 -2.72 -3.36 20.85
N ARG A 232 -2.71 -2.17 21.44
CA ARG A 232 -3.92 -1.58 22.06
C ARG A 232 -4.83 -0.90 21.05
N THR A 233 -4.28 -0.41 19.94
CA THR A 233 -4.97 0.38 18.93
C THR A 233 -4.53 -0.03 17.53
N TRP A 234 -5.30 0.36 16.53
CA TRP A 234 -4.93 0.22 15.12
C TRP A 234 -3.76 1.15 14.78
N LEU A 235 -2.76 0.61 14.12
CA LEU A 235 -1.55 1.31 13.70
C LEU A 235 -1.59 1.56 12.18
N PRO A 236 -1.21 2.76 11.70
CA PRO A 236 -1.16 3.04 10.27
C PRO A 236 0.01 2.29 9.62
N LEU A 237 -0.23 1.69 8.45
CA LEU A 237 0.78 1.01 7.66
C LEU A 237 1.43 1.99 6.67
N HIS A 238 2.58 2.54 7.04
CA HIS A 238 3.34 3.49 6.19
C HIS A 238 4.34 2.81 5.26
N SER A 239 4.63 1.55 5.50
CA SER A 239 5.60 0.73 4.76
C SER A 239 4.97 -0.64 4.51
N PRO A 240 5.30 -1.34 3.42
CA PRO A 240 4.77 -2.67 3.18
C PRO A 240 5.20 -3.72 4.21
N LYS A 241 5.99 -3.34 5.21
CA LYS A 241 6.55 -4.24 6.22
C LYS A 241 5.94 -3.97 7.59
N ILE A 242 5.38 -5.01 8.19
CA ILE A 242 4.91 -5.03 9.57
C ILE A 242 5.98 -5.76 10.38
N VAL A 243 6.52 -5.12 11.42
CA VAL A 243 7.64 -5.64 12.20
C VAL A 243 7.22 -5.79 13.66
N TYR A 244 7.35 -7.00 14.19
CA TYR A 244 7.21 -7.27 15.60
C TYR A 244 8.46 -7.98 16.12
N THR A 245 8.93 -7.53 17.28
CA THR A 245 10.10 -8.10 17.93
C THR A 245 9.76 -8.49 19.36
N ASN A 246 10.35 -9.61 19.81
CA ASN A 246 10.24 -10.07 21.20
C ASN A 246 8.78 -10.31 21.65
N LEU A 247 7.99 -10.97 20.82
CA LEU A 247 6.64 -11.38 21.18
C LEU A 247 6.72 -12.50 22.25
N ASP A 248 5.88 -12.39 23.28
CA ASP A 248 5.74 -13.43 24.29
C ASP A 248 5.07 -14.70 23.73
N PRO A 249 5.28 -15.88 24.35
CA PRO A 249 4.52 -17.06 24.00
C PRO A 249 3.01 -16.83 24.19
N GLY A 250 2.22 -17.17 23.15
CA GLY A 250 0.79 -16.93 23.19
C GLY A 250 0.12 -17.07 21.82
N HIS A 251 -1.16 -16.73 21.79
CA HIS A 251 -1.97 -16.67 20.58
C HIS A 251 -2.19 -15.22 20.20
N TYR A 252 -1.92 -14.91 18.94
CA TYR A 252 -2.11 -13.59 18.36
C TYR A 252 -2.91 -13.69 17.06
N LYS A 253 -3.65 -12.62 16.76
CA LYS A 253 -4.31 -12.46 15.45
C LYS A 253 -3.86 -11.13 14.87
N LEU A 254 -3.03 -11.20 13.82
CA LEU A 254 -2.70 -10.02 13.03
C LEU A 254 -3.80 -9.77 12.03
N THR A 255 -4.39 -8.60 12.10
CA THR A 255 -5.38 -8.15 11.13
C THR A 255 -4.87 -6.90 10.43
N VAL A 256 -4.92 -6.91 9.10
CA VAL A 256 -4.67 -5.74 8.25
C VAL A 256 -5.99 -5.38 7.59
N ARG A 257 -6.33 -4.12 7.61
CA ARG A 257 -7.54 -3.59 6.96
C ARG A 257 -7.23 -2.42 6.06
N GLU A 258 -8.02 -2.29 5.05
CA GLU A 258 -7.98 -1.23 4.08
C GLU A 258 -9.16 -0.29 4.26
N LYS A 259 -8.90 1.00 4.26
CA LYS A 259 -9.91 2.05 4.34
C LYS A 259 -9.82 2.95 3.12
N ASN A 260 -10.99 3.36 2.61
CA ASN A 260 -11.07 4.43 1.62
C ASN A 260 -10.99 5.83 2.28
N ASP A 261 -10.99 6.88 1.49
CA ASP A 261 -10.96 8.26 1.97
C ASP A 261 -12.18 8.60 2.85
N SER A 262 -13.30 7.91 2.68
CA SER A 262 -14.51 8.03 3.52
C SER A 262 -14.41 7.24 4.83
N GLN A 263 -13.23 6.69 5.19
CA GLN A 263 -13.00 5.86 6.37
C GLN A 263 -13.79 4.53 6.40
N THR A 264 -14.37 4.12 5.27
CA THR A 264 -15.08 2.84 5.16
C THR A 264 -14.07 1.72 4.93
N ILE A 265 -14.24 0.58 5.63
CA ILE A 265 -13.41 -0.60 5.43
C ILE A 265 -13.78 -1.25 4.11
N CYS A 266 -12.81 -1.37 3.20
CA CYS A 266 -12.99 -1.96 1.87
C CYS A 266 -12.48 -3.40 1.79
N GLY A 267 -11.57 -3.79 2.69
CA GLY A 267 -11.01 -5.14 2.75
C GLY A 267 -10.34 -5.41 4.08
N GLU A 268 -10.32 -6.68 4.47
CA GLU A 268 -9.67 -7.15 5.69
C GLU A 268 -9.01 -8.50 5.46
N ARG A 269 -7.80 -8.68 6.01
CA ARG A 269 -7.06 -9.93 5.99
C ARG A 269 -6.49 -10.22 7.35
N SER A 270 -6.62 -11.48 7.81
CA SER A 270 -6.12 -11.89 9.12
C SER A 270 -5.16 -13.07 9.01
N LEU A 271 -4.19 -13.12 9.92
CA LEU A 271 -3.24 -14.21 10.10
C LEU A 271 -3.19 -14.59 11.57
N HIS A 272 -3.43 -15.85 11.88
CA HIS A 272 -3.29 -16.37 13.24
C HIS A 272 -1.85 -16.80 13.51
N ILE A 273 -1.27 -16.30 14.59
CA ILE A 273 0.11 -16.58 15.01
C ILE A 273 0.08 -17.23 16.38
N TYR A 274 0.64 -18.42 16.48
CA TYR A 274 0.82 -19.11 17.74
C TYR A 274 2.29 -19.30 18.05
N ILE A 275 2.76 -18.71 19.15
CA ILE A 275 4.12 -18.86 19.65
C ILE A 275 4.10 -19.85 20.82
N ARG A 276 4.79 -20.97 20.65
CA ARG A 276 4.84 -22.01 21.67
C ARG A 276 5.64 -21.55 22.90
N PRO A 277 5.17 -21.85 24.13
CA PRO A 277 5.97 -21.60 25.31
C PRO A 277 7.24 -22.49 25.31
N PRO A 278 8.32 -22.04 25.95
CA PRO A 278 9.50 -22.87 26.12
C PRO A 278 9.18 -24.08 27.00
N PHE A 279 9.93 -25.18 26.80
CA PHE A 279 9.68 -26.45 27.49
C PHE A 279 9.70 -26.31 29.00
N TYR A 280 10.50 -25.37 29.54
CA TYR A 280 10.61 -25.11 30.98
C TYR A 280 9.46 -24.27 31.57
N ALA A 281 8.62 -23.67 30.76
CA ALA A 281 7.43 -22.89 31.15
C ALA A 281 6.11 -23.62 30.77
N ASN A 282 6.14 -24.93 30.59
CA ASN A 282 4.98 -25.76 30.35
C ASN A 282 4.40 -26.28 31.68
N LEU A 283 3.11 -26.60 31.70
CA LEU A 283 2.41 -27.17 32.85
C LEU A 283 3.18 -28.36 33.46
N TYR A 284 3.70 -29.26 32.65
CA TYR A 284 4.48 -30.41 33.10
C TYR A 284 5.80 -30.00 33.77
N ALA A 285 6.45 -28.95 33.32
CA ALA A 285 7.65 -28.41 33.95
C ALA A 285 7.34 -27.84 35.36
N TYR A 286 6.24 -27.11 35.51
CA TYR A 286 5.80 -26.59 36.81
C TYR A 286 5.47 -27.72 37.77
N LEU A 287 4.77 -28.77 37.33
CA LEU A 287 4.52 -29.96 38.17
C LEU A 287 5.82 -30.65 38.61
N LEU A 288 6.79 -30.75 37.68
CA LEU A 288 8.12 -31.28 38.02
C LEU A 288 8.85 -30.40 39.05
N TYR A 289 8.78 -29.09 38.91
CA TYR A 289 9.39 -28.14 39.88
C TYR A 289 8.77 -28.27 41.26
N ILE A 290 7.46 -28.40 41.37
CA ILE A 290 6.74 -28.64 42.62
C ILE A 290 7.17 -29.98 43.23
N LEU A 291 7.27 -31.04 42.44
CA LEU A 291 7.71 -32.35 42.88
C LEU A 291 9.14 -32.29 43.46
N ILE A 292 10.07 -31.63 42.71
CA ILE A 292 11.46 -31.45 43.18
C ILE A 292 11.48 -30.66 44.49
N LEU A 293 10.71 -29.57 44.58
CA LEU A 293 10.62 -28.79 45.84
C LEU A 293 10.12 -29.63 47.03
N CYS A 294 9.10 -30.44 46.83
CA CYS A 294 8.58 -31.35 47.87
C CYS A 294 9.63 -32.39 48.30
N LEU A 295 10.38 -32.95 47.34
CA LEU A 295 11.46 -33.90 47.65
C LEU A 295 12.60 -33.25 48.44
N VAL A 296 12.99 -32.02 48.07
CA VAL A 296 14.00 -31.25 48.82
C VAL A 296 13.53 -30.96 50.24
N LEU A 297 12.29 -30.49 50.42
CA LEU A 297 11.71 -30.26 51.76
C LEU A 297 11.65 -31.53 52.57
N TYR A 298 11.22 -32.64 51.99
CA TYR A 298 11.21 -33.96 52.66
C TYR A 298 12.62 -34.37 53.08
N ALA A 299 13.62 -34.21 52.23
CA ALA A 299 15.01 -34.53 52.55
C ALA A 299 15.53 -33.66 53.70
N ILE A 300 15.22 -32.36 53.70
CA ILE A 300 15.60 -31.43 54.80
C ILE A 300 14.93 -31.85 56.12
N ILE A 301 13.62 -32.13 56.12
CA ILE A 301 12.89 -32.57 57.31
C ILE A 301 13.48 -33.89 57.82
N ARG A 302 13.72 -34.83 56.93
CA ARG A 302 14.30 -36.13 57.32
C ARG A 302 15.72 -35.99 57.85
N PHE A 303 16.52 -35.11 57.30
CA PHE A 303 17.85 -34.80 57.75
C PHE A 303 17.81 -34.18 59.19
N ASN A 304 16.98 -33.17 59.37
CA ASN A 304 16.82 -32.49 60.65
C ASN A 304 16.28 -33.45 61.79
N THR A 305 15.33 -34.33 61.40
CA THR A 305 14.80 -35.32 62.34
C THR A 305 15.85 -36.38 62.75
N ARG A 306 16.71 -36.80 61.78
CA ARG A 306 17.83 -37.68 62.02
C ARG A 306 18.87 -37.02 63.00
N GLN A 307 19.23 -35.77 62.74
CA GLN A 307 20.14 -34.99 63.57
C GLN A 307 19.59 -34.81 64.95
N ALA A 308 18.29 -34.49 65.08
CA ALA A 308 17.65 -34.36 66.41
C ALA A 308 17.66 -35.70 67.22
N LYS A 309 17.36 -36.83 66.52
CA LYS A 309 17.42 -38.16 67.13
C LYS A 309 18.85 -38.52 67.57
N LEU A 310 19.86 -38.23 66.78
CA LEU A 310 21.25 -38.47 67.03
C LEU A 310 21.74 -37.64 68.29
N LYS A 311 21.36 -36.36 68.30
CA LYS A 311 21.65 -35.50 69.47
C LYS A 311 21.00 -36.00 70.73
N ALA A 312 19.74 -36.43 70.69
CA ALA A 312 19.02 -36.98 71.83
C ALA A 312 19.64 -38.29 72.33
N SER A 313 20.11 -39.20 71.47
CA SER A 313 20.79 -40.41 71.79
C SER A 313 22.16 -40.16 72.48
N LEU A 314 22.92 -39.18 71.96
CA LEU A 314 24.18 -38.76 72.52
C LEU A 314 24.01 -38.11 73.93
N GLU A 315 22.97 -37.36 74.16
CA GLU A 315 22.63 -36.81 75.52
C GLU A 315 22.19 -37.90 76.48
N PHE A 316 21.49 -38.92 76.00
CA PHE A 316 21.12 -40.07 76.81
C PHE A 316 22.35 -40.86 77.24
N GLU A 317 23.29 -41.21 76.34
CA GLU A 317 24.55 -41.87 76.67
C GLU A 317 25.44 -41.06 77.63
N LYS A 318 25.42 -39.72 77.54
CA LYS A 318 26.17 -38.91 78.54
C LYS A 318 25.56 -38.93 79.88
N LYS A 319 24.25 -39.01 80.06
CA LYS A 319 23.54 -39.09 81.35
C LYS A 319 23.62 -40.48 81.96
N GLU A 320 23.87 -41.56 81.22
CA GLU A 320 24.14 -42.89 81.74
C GLU A 320 25.58 -43.07 82.26
N LYS A 321 26.52 -42.19 81.87
CA LYS A 321 27.93 -42.24 82.24
C LYS A 321 28.28 -41.30 83.41
N GLU A 322 27.37 -40.46 83.83
CA GLU A 322 27.46 -39.68 85.08
C GLU A 322 26.73 -40.38 86.18
#